data_65bf7e2edd5730e8011bd5087268c240
#
_entry.id   65bf7e2edd5730e8011bd5087268c240
#
_cell.length_a   1.000
_cell.length_b   1.000
_cell.length_c   1.000
_cell.angle_alpha   90.00
_cell.angle_beta   90.00
_cell.angle_gamma   90.00
#
_symmetry.space_group_name_H-M   'P 1'
#
loop_
_entity.id
_entity.type
_entity.pdbx_description
1 polymer ?
#
loop_
_entity_poly.entity_id
_entity_poly.type
_entity_poly.pdbx_seq_one_letter_code
_entity_poly.pdbx_strand_id
1 'polypeptide(L)'
;MNLNTTYKAKLTETLSLTQEWDKVFPKSDKVDHAKVQFVNRFGITLAGDLYVPKDAAANLPALAVASPYGAVKEQSGGFYAQTLAERGFVTLVFDPSFTGESGGNVRNISAPDINLDDFASAIDYLEALEIVDADRIGVLGVCGWGCYTFPLAAMDTRVKAVVSATMGVFDTFANGKERVEGRRTLNEIRSRLAQGEDVPVQITVPDIDESSPDFMKDYYGYYRTDRGFHKRSVNSGCGWNPTTFLSHYTNDIYAYADEVTQPCLLLHGDQAWSYQQSVLMMDRLTNAASKELITVEGATHCDLYDGGDNNYIPFDKIEEFLKNNL
;
A
#
# COMPACT_ATOMS: atom_id res chain seq x y z
N MET A 1 -18.93 12.66 11.28
CA MET A 1 -19.48 11.41 10.72
C MET A 1 -19.89 10.49 11.86
N ASN A 2 -21.12 10.01 11.89
CA ASN A 2 -21.55 9.00 12.86
C ASN A 2 -21.72 7.67 12.08
N LEU A 3 -20.76 6.78 12.21
CA LEU A 3 -20.72 5.51 11.48
C LEU A 3 -21.29 4.41 12.38
N ASN A 4 -22.38 3.81 11.98
CA ASN A 4 -22.84 2.58 12.58
C ASN A 4 -21.91 1.43 12.17
N THR A 5 -21.42 0.68 13.15
CA THR A 5 -20.53 -0.44 12.91
C THR A 5 -20.84 -1.60 13.84
N THR A 6 -20.74 -2.81 13.33
CA THR A 6 -20.75 -4.05 14.10
C THR A 6 -19.35 -4.49 14.51
N TYR A 7 -18.29 -3.75 14.16
CA TYR A 7 -16.91 -4.06 14.53
C TYR A 7 -16.74 -4.07 16.04
N LYS A 8 -16.32 -5.20 16.59
CA LYS A 8 -16.19 -5.42 18.05
C LYS A 8 -14.84 -6.00 18.47
N ALA A 9 -13.90 -6.11 17.52
CA ALA A 9 -12.58 -6.60 17.90
C ALA A 9 -11.93 -5.63 18.91
N LYS A 10 -11.34 -6.21 19.94
CA LYS A 10 -10.75 -5.42 21.04
C LYS A 10 -9.40 -4.89 20.64
N LEU A 11 -9.27 -3.56 20.63
CA LEU A 11 -7.98 -2.91 20.47
C LEU A 11 -7.02 -3.31 21.60
N THR A 12 -5.80 -3.59 21.28
CA THR A 12 -4.76 -4.09 22.20
C THR A 12 -3.92 -2.97 22.79
N GLU A 13 -3.87 -1.81 22.10
CA GLU A 13 -3.15 -0.63 22.53
C GLU A 13 -3.92 0.63 22.14
N THR A 14 -3.59 1.75 22.79
CA THR A 14 -4.15 3.05 22.44
C THR A 14 -3.16 3.79 21.57
N LEU A 15 -3.54 4.11 20.35
CA LEU A 15 -2.72 4.86 19.42
C LEU A 15 -2.87 6.37 19.62
N SER A 16 -1.79 7.11 19.43
CA SER A 16 -1.80 8.57 19.40
C SER A 16 -1.98 9.05 17.98
N LEU A 17 -3.24 9.31 17.59
CA LEU A 17 -3.58 9.73 16.24
C LEU A 17 -3.57 11.25 16.10
N THR A 18 -2.91 11.76 15.06
CA THR A 18 -2.94 13.17 14.67
C THR A 18 -4.33 13.57 14.22
N GLN A 19 -4.91 14.60 14.83
CA GLN A 19 -6.26 15.06 14.52
C GLN A 19 -6.31 16.12 13.41
N GLU A 20 -5.20 16.80 13.14
CA GLU A 20 -5.06 17.78 12.08
C GLU A 20 -4.98 17.11 10.71
N TRP A 21 -5.34 17.88 9.67
CA TRP A 21 -5.13 17.45 8.29
C TRP A 21 -3.67 17.62 7.92
N ASP A 22 -2.87 16.56 8.11
CA ASP A 22 -1.43 16.54 7.84
C ASP A 22 -1.08 15.72 6.58
N LYS A 23 -2.02 15.59 5.66
CA LYS A 23 -1.85 14.85 4.41
C LYS A 23 -1.17 15.70 3.34
N VAL A 24 -0.42 15.06 2.46
CA VAL A 24 0.33 15.72 1.37
C VAL A 24 -0.57 16.15 0.19
N PHE A 25 -1.86 15.95 0.30
CA PHE A 25 -2.87 16.33 -0.68
C PHE A 25 -3.99 17.16 -0.04
N PRO A 26 -4.69 18.02 -0.81
CA PRO A 26 -5.74 18.87 -0.27
C PRO A 26 -6.95 18.05 0.21
N LYS A 27 -7.61 18.55 1.25
CA LYS A 27 -8.85 17.96 1.75
C LYS A 27 -10.00 18.20 0.79
N SER A 28 -10.71 17.15 0.42
CA SER A 28 -11.93 17.25 -0.38
C SER A 28 -13.12 17.70 0.46
N ASP A 29 -13.98 18.50 -0.15
CA ASP A 29 -15.29 18.88 0.40
C ASP A 29 -16.42 17.93 0.00
N LYS A 30 -16.14 16.94 -0.88
CA LYS A 30 -17.11 15.96 -1.37
C LYS A 30 -17.20 14.70 -0.52
N VAL A 31 -16.25 14.49 0.39
CA VAL A 31 -16.19 13.30 1.23
C VAL A 31 -16.13 13.66 2.71
N ASP A 32 -16.68 12.79 3.53
CA ASP A 32 -16.44 12.77 4.95
C ASP A 32 -15.19 11.93 5.26
N HIS A 33 -14.41 12.37 6.22
CA HIS A 33 -13.19 11.70 6.65
C HIS A 33 -13.21 11.46 8.15
N ALA A 34 -12.76 10.28 8.57
CA ALA A 34 -12.54 9.94 9.98
C ALA A 34 -11.27 9.09 10.14
N LYS A 35 -10.50 9.36 11.19
CA LYS A 35 -9.47 8.44 11.65
C LYS A 35 -10.13 7.29 12.39
N VAL A 36 -9.72 6.06 12.06
CA VAL A 36 -10.25 4.83 12.64
C VAL A 36 -9.12 3.95 13.15
N GLN A 37 -9.48 3.03 14.04
CA GLN A 37 -8.56 2.03 14.56
C GLN A 37 -9.22 0.64 14.44
N PHE A 38 -8.42 -0.34 14.06
CA PHE A 38 -8.81 -1.74 14.01
C PHE A 38 -7.63 -2.62 14.40
N VAL A 39 -7.83 -3.90 14.56
CA VAL A 39 -6.79 -4.81 15.05
C VAL A 39 -6.63 -5.99 14.12
N ASN A 40 -5.39 -6.37 13.84
CA ASN A 40 -5.10 -7.57 13.07
C ASN A 40 -5.12 -8.84 13.94
N ARG A 41 -5.11 -10.02 13.33
CA ARG A 41 -5.14 -11.31 14.08
C ARG A 41 -3.92 -11.56 14.96
N PHE A 42 -2.83 -10.79 14.75
CA PHE A 42 -1.64 -10.82 15.62
C PHE A 42 -1.78 -9.92 16.85
N GLY A 43 -2.90 -9.22 16.97
CA GLY A 43 -3.17 -8.32 18.09
C GLY A 43 -2.51 -6.95 17.95
N ILE A 44 -2.10 -6.53 16.75
CA ILE A 44 -1.52 -5.21 16.53
C ILE A 44 -2.65 -4.25 16.15
N THR A 45 -2.75 -3.12 16.85
CA THR A 45 -3.73 -2.07 16.54
C THR A 45 -3.24 -1.23 15.37
N LEU A 46 -4.07 -1.08 14.36
CA LEU A 46 -3.78 -0.35 13.14
C LEU A 46 -4.50 0.99 13.10
N ALA A 47 -3.84 1.99 12.54
CA ALA A 47 -4.38 3.32 12.28
C ALA A 47 -4.81 3.45 10.82
N GLY A 48 -6.05 3.85 10.59
CA GLY A 48 -6.59 4.07 9.26
C GLY A 48 -7.24 5.43 9.09
N ASP A 49 -7.36 5.85 7.84
CA ASP A 49 -8.17 6.97 7.38
C ASP A 49 -9.33 6.42 6.55
N LEU A 50 -10.54 6.60 7.04
CA LEU A 50 -11.77 6.22 6.38
C LEU A 50 -12.35 7.42 5.64
N TYR A 51 -12.65 7.25 4.35
CA TYR A 51 -13.34 8.24 3.53
C TYR A 51 -14.68 7.69 3.07
N VAL A 52 -15.73 8.48 3.20
CA VAL A 52 -17.09 8.13 2.83
C VAL A 52 -17.66 9.25 1.96
N PRO A 53 -18.26 8.94 0.80
CA PRO A 53 -18.94 9.96 0.00
C PRO A 53 -19.96 10.72 0.83
N LYS A 54 -20.03 12.05 0.72
CA LYS A 54 -21.09 12.83 1.39
C LYS A 54 -22.45 12.46 0.80
N ASP A 55 -23.46 12.47 1.68
CA ASP A 55 -24.85 12.20 1.31
C ASP A 55 -25.06 10.82 0.64
N ALA A 56 -24.16 9.89 0.92
CA ALA A 56 -24.20 8.56 0.33
C ALA A 56 -25.37 7.75 0.87
N ALA A 57 -25.99 6.96 -0.03
CA ALA A 57 -26.95 5.93 0.36
C ALA A 57 -26.25 4.77 1.08
N ALA A 58 -27.00 3.87 1.69
CA ALA A 58 -26.48 2.61 2.23
C ALA A 58 -26.08 1.63 1.10
N ASN A 59 -25.37 0.57 1.46
CA ASN A 59 -24.91 -0.50 0.55
C ASN A 59 -23.95 0.01 -0.55
N LEU A 60 -22.92 0.72 -0.16
CA LEU A 60 -21.87 1.17 -1.07
C LEU A 60 -20.79 0.10 -1.28
N PRO A 61 -20.18 0.02 -2.46
CA PRO A 61 -18.95 -0.74 -2.65
C PRO A 61 -17.81 -0.11 -1.84
N ALA A 62 -16.88 -0.93 -1.40
CA ALA A 62 -15.77 -0.45 -0.59
C ALA A 62 -14.40 -0.92 -1.10
N LEU A 63 -13.35 -0.19 -0.71
CA LEU A 63 -11.97 -0.49 -1.04
C LEU A 63 -11.09 -0.42 0.19
N ALA A 64 -10.35 -1.48 0.46
CA ALA A 64 -9.16 -1.39 1.29
C ALA A 64 -8.00 -0.91 0.41
N VAL A 65 -7.30 0.14 0.87
CA VAL A 65 -6.24 0.81 0.10
C VAL A 65 -4.94 0.77 0.88
N ALA A 66 -3.83 0.46 0.22
CA ALA A 66 -2.51 0.49 0.82
C ALA A 66 -1.55 1.40 0.05
N SER A 67 -0.82 2.24 0.80
CA SER A 67 0.18 3.19 0.30
C SER A 67 1.42 2.47 -0.23
N PRO A 68 2.32 3.16 -0.97
CA PRO A 68 3.62 2.62 -1.33
C PRO A 68 4.38 2.09 -0.11
N TYR A 69 5.23 1.10 -0.34
CA TYR A 69 6.04 0.50 0.71
C TYR A 69 6.94 1.52 1.40
N GLY A 70 6.81 1.68 2.71
CA GLY A 70 7.51 2.72 3.49
C GLY A 70 6.88 4.11 3.46
N ALA A 71 5.80 4.29 2.71
CA ALA A 71 4.94 5.46 2.82
C ALA A 71 3.95 5.31 3.99
N VAL A 72 3.25 6.40 4.28
CA VAL A 72 2.14 6.41 5.25
C VAL A 72 0.82 6.74 4.54
N LYS A 73 -0.30 6.46 5.22
CA LYS A 73 -1.66 6.71 4.72
C LYS A 73 -1.95 8.18 4.36
N GLU A 74 -1.13 9.10 4.85
CA GLU A 74 -1.21 10.53 4.55
C GLU A 74 -0.60 10.91 3.19
N GLN A 75 0.01 9.94 2.48
CA GLN A 75 0.65 10.13 1.17
C GLN A 75 -0.21 9.53 0.04
N SER A 76 0.40 8.96 -0.98
CA SER A 76 -0.22 8.43 -2.20
C SER A 76 -1.48 7.58 -1.95
N GLY A 77 -1.44 6.60 -1.02
CA GLY A 77 -2.61 5.76 -0.73
C GLY A 77 -3.82 6.57 -0.26
N GLY A 78 -3.60 7.60 0.57
CA GLY A 78 -4.67 8.50 1.00
C GLY A 78 -5.24 9.34 -0.14
N PHE A 79 -4.39 9.76 -1.09
CA PHE A 79 -4.85 10.46 -2.29
C PHE A 79 -5.74 9.57 -3.16
N TYR A 80 -5.34 8.33 -3.40
CA TYR A 80 -6.19 7.34 -4.09
C TYR A 80 -7.50 7.10 -3.33
N ALA A 81 -7.42 6.89 -2.02
CA ALA A 81 -8.59 6.63 -1.19
C ALA A 81 -9.59 7.80 -1.24
N GLN A 82 -9.13 9.04 -1.04
CA GLN A 82 -10.00 10.22 -1.13
C GLN A 82 -10.62 10.36 -2.51
N THR A 83 -9.82 10.22 -3.58
CA THR A 83 -10.29 10.40 -4.97
C THR A 83 -11.34 9.35 -5.36
N LEU A 84 -11.17 8.09 -4.91
CA LEU A 84 -12.15 7.04 -5.17
C LEU A 84 -13.40 7.20 -4.29
N ALA A 85 -13.27 7.76 -3.10
CA ALA A 85 -14.44 8.12 -2.30
C ALA A 85 -15.27 9.24 -2.95
N GLU A 86 -14.65 10.22 -3.60
CA GLU A 86 -15.37 11.22 -4.41
C GLU A 86 -16.17 10.61 -5.57
N ARG A 87 -15.82 9.38 -5.97
CA ARG A 87 -16.41 8.63 -7.08
C ARG A 87 -17.42 7.58 -6.64
N GLY A 88 -17.75 7.54 -5.34
CA GLY A 88 -18.85 6.74 -4.79
C GLY A 88 -18.46 5.47 -4.06
N PHE A 89 -17.19 5.27 -3.72
CA PHE A 89 -16.72 4.14 -2.93
C PHE A 89 -16.50 4.51 -1.46
N VAL A 90 -16.75 3.63 -0.53
CA VAL A 90 -16.21 3.75 0.82
C VAL A 90 -14.77 3.27 0.79
N THR A 91 -13.82 4.07 1.26
CA THR A 91 -12.40 3.68 1.18
C THR A 91 -11.72 3.77 2.53
N LEU A 92 -10.91 2.78 2.85
CA LEU A 92 -10.09 2.71 4.05
C LEU A 92 -8.63 2.55 3.64
N VAL A 93 -7.82 3.58 3.90
CA VAL A 93 -6.36 3.49 3.79
C VAL A 93 -5.75 3.41 5.18
N PHE A 94 -4.70 2.63 5.35
CA PHE A 94 -4.10 2.37 6.66
C PHE A 94 -2.57 2.43 6.63
N ASP A 95 -1.98 2.64 7.81
CA ASP A 95 -0.57 2.38 8.03
C ASP A 95 -0.40 0.90 8.39
N PRO A 96 0.51 0.17 7.73
CA PRO A 96 0.81 -1.21 8.12
C PRO A 96 1.38 -1.31 9.54
N SER A 97 1.27 -2.48 10.14
CA SER A 97 1.92 -2.80 11.42
C SER A 97 3.36 -2.31 11.44
N PHE A 98 3.79 -1.77 12.57
CA PHE A 98 5.15 -1.26 12.86
C PHE A 98 5.51 0.08 12.21
N THR A 99 4.65 0.68 11.40
CA THR A 99 4.93 1.93 10.67
C THR A 99 3.88 3.01 10.93
N GLY A 100 4.19 4.25 10.58
CA GLY A 100 3.25 5.37 10.68
C GLY A 100 2.67 5.54 12.08
N GLU A 101 1.35 5.71 12.16
CA GLU A 101 0.58 5.78 13.41
C GLU A 101 0.10 4.41 13.92
N SER A 102 0.27 3.33 13.16
CA SER A 102 -0.07 1.97 13.59
C SER A 102 0.86 1.48 14.68
N GLY A 103 0.37 0.54 15.47
CA GLY A 103 1.08 -0.06 16.58
C GLY A 103 2.14 -1.08 16.16
N GLY A 104 2.53 -1.85 17.16
CA GLY A 104 3.54 -2.88 17.04
C GLY A 104 4.96 -2.39 17.37
N ASN A 105 5.75 -3.30 17.89
CA ASN A 105 7.13 -3.10 18.29
C ASN A 105 7.93 -4.34 17.84
N VAL A 106 9.00 -4.16 17.15
CA VAL A 106 9.93 -3.06 16.84
C VAL A 106 9.35 -2.13 15.77
N ARG A 107 9.81 -0.84 15.70
CA ARG A 107 9.31 0.14 14.72
C ARG A 107 10.05 0.05 13.39
N ASN A 108 9.37 0.50 12.33
CA ASN A 108 9.89 0.61 10.96
C ASN A 108 10.46 -0.70 10.42
N ILE A 109 9.80 -1.79 10.71
CA ILE A 109 10.09 -3.10 10.13
C ILE A 109 8.92 -3.54 9.25
N SER A 110 9.22 -4.28 8.18
CA SER A 110 8.21 -4.96 7.41
C SER A 110 8.27 -6.46 7.65
N ALA A 111 7.11 -7.04 7.78
CA ALA A 111 6.89 -8.48 7.88
C ALA A 111 5.76 -8.84 6.90
N PRO A 112 6.08 -9.34 5.69
CA PRO A 112 5.10 -9.56 4.63
C PRO A 112 3.87 -10.37 5.05
N ASP A 113 4.05 -11.40 5.87
CA ASP A 113 2.96 -12.24 6.40
C ASP A 113 2.04 -11.48 7.36
N ILE A 114 2.60 -10.67 8.27
CA ILE A 114 1.84 -9.81 9.18
C ILE A 114 1.14 -8.71 8.38
N ASN A 115 1.86 -8.11 7.44
CA ASN A 115 1.34 -6.99 6.66
C ASN A 115 0.25 -7.41 5.67
N LEU A 116 0.25 -8.65 5.17
CA LEU A 116 -0.90 -9.19 4.42
C LEU A 116 -2.15 -9.30 5.32
N ASP A 117 -1.95 -9.69 6.58
CA ASP A 117 -3.04 -9.73 7.56
C ASP A 117 -3.56 -8.34 7.93
N ASP A 118 -2.69 -7.32 7.96
CA ASP A 118 -3.12 -5.93 8.12
C ASP A 118 -4.12 -5.53 7.03
N PHE A 119 -3.85 -5.93 5.79
CA PHE A 119 -4.72 -5.66 4.66
C PHE A 119 -6.05 -6.42 4.76
N ALA A 120 -6.02 -7.72 5.12
CA ALA A 120 -7.22 -8.49 5.39
C ALA A 120 -8.06 -7.91 6.55
N SER A 121 -7.39 -7.38 7.58
CA SER A 121 -8.06 -6.73 8.72
C SER A 121 -8.72 -5.39 8.37
N ALA A 122 -8.22 -4.69 7.34
CA ALA A 122 -8.92 -3.55 6.77
C ALA A 122 -10.24 -3.98 6.10
N ILE A 123 -10.28 -5.16 5.48
CA ILE A 123 -11.50 -5.77 4.93
C ILE A 123 -12.46 -6.11 6.07
N ASP A 124 -11.99 -6.72 7.18
CA ASP A 124 -12.82 -7.01 8.37
C ASP A 124 -13.51 -5.75 8.90
N TYR A 125 -12.77 -4.63 8.92
CA TYR A 125 -13.32 -3.35 9.37
C TYR A 125 -14.37 -2.81 8.41
N LEU A 126 -14.10 -2.85 7.09
CA LEU A 126 -15.04 -2.37 6.06
C LEU A 126 -16.33 -3.20 6.05
N GLU A 127 -16.22 -4.53 6.12
CA GLU A 127 -17.38 -5.45 6.17
C GLU A 127 -18.29 -5.17 7.37
N ALA A 128 -17.72 -4.69 8.48
CA ALA A 128 -18.49 -4.37 9.69
C ALA A 128 -19.22 -3.01 9.63
N LEU A 129 -19.02 -2.19 8.60
CA LEU A 129 -19.71 -0.90 8.46
C LEU A 129 -21.08 -1.08 7.81
N GLU A 130 -22.16 -0.61 8.46
CA GLU A 130 -23.54 -0.73 7.94
C GLU A 130 -23.76 -0.03 6.59
N ILE A 131 -22.89 0.94 6.23
CA ILE A 131 -22.95 1.65 4.94
C ILE A 131 -22.33 0.83 3.80
N VAL A 132 -21.52 -0.17 4.09
CA VAL A 132 -20.78 -0.98 3.12
C VAL A 132 -21.60 -2.22 2.75
N ASP A 133 -21.60 -2.55 1.47
CA ASP A 133 -22.03 -3.84 0.97
C ASP A 133 -20.87 -4.86 1.07
N ALA A 134 -20.98 -5.78 2.00
CA ALA A 134 -19.93 -6.78 2.26
C ALA A 134 -19.61 -7.68 1.06
N ASP A 135 -20.53 -7.83 0.12
CA ASP A 135 -20.32 -8.60 -1.11
C ASP A 135 -19.62 -7.78 -2.22
N ARG A 136 -19.31 -6.50 -1.98
CA ARG A 136 -18.69 -5.58 -2.94
C ARG A 136 -17.47 -4.87 -2.37
N ILE A 137 -16.50 -5.65 -1.86
CA ILE A 137 -15.23 -5.13 -1.33
C ILE A 137 -14.09 -5.49 -2.28
N GLY A 138 -13.38 -4.48 -2.75
CA GLY A 138 -12.16 -4.61 -3.55
C GLY A 138 -10.92 -4.16 -2.79
N VAL A 139 -9.76 -4.35 -3.40
CA VAL A 139 -8.47 -3.91 -2.86
C VAL A 139 -7.70 -3.10 -3.89
N LEU A 140 -6.98 -2.07 -3.41
CA LEU A 140 -6.08 -1.27 -4.21
C LEU A 140 -4.74 -1.10 -3.49
N GLY A 141 -3.66 -1.44 -4.15
CA GLY A 141 -2.31 -1.22 -3.64
C GLY A 141 -1.46 -0.40 -4.60
N VAL A 142 -0.58 0.41 -4.04
CA VAL A 142 0.36 1.26 -4.80
C VAL A 142 1.78 0.77 -4.54
N CYS A 143 2.62 0.69 -5.56
CA CYS A 143 4.03 0.31 -5.49
C CYS A 143 4.23 -1.09 -4.87
N GLY A 144 5.02 -1.23 -3.81
CA GLY A 144 5.22 -2.51 -3.13
C GLY A 144 3.92 -3.14 -2.64
N TRP A 145 2.98 -2.34 -2.15
CA TRP A 145 1.66 -2.85 -1.78
C TRP A 145 0.79 -3.21 -2.99
N GLY A 146 1.07 -2.64 -4.16
CA GLY A 146 0.51 -3.12 -5.42
C GLY A 146 0.88 -4.57 -5.70
N CYS A 147 2.10 -4.99 -5.33
CA CYS A 147 2.54 -6.38 -5.43
C CYS A 147 1.77 -7.30 -4.45
N TYR A 148 1.50 -6.82 -3.24
CA TYR A 148 0.83 -7.61 -2.20
C TYR A 148 -0.68 -7.75 -2.37
N THR A 149 -1.32 -7.02 -3.28
CA THR A 149 -2.75 -7.21 -3.59
C THR A 149 -3.05 -8.60 -4.13
N PHE A 150 -2.11 -9.22 -4.86
CA PHE A 150 -2.31 -10.55 -5.48
C PHE A 150 -2.23 -11.69 -4.45
N PRO A 151 -1.19 -11.83 -3.62
CA PRO A 151 -1.20 -12.83 -2.56
C PRO A 151 -2.33 -12.59 -1.55
N LEU A 152 -2.74 -11.35 -1.31
CA LEU A 152 -3.93 -11.06 -0.51
C LEU A 152 -5.20 -11.63 -1.16
N ALA A 153 -5.41 -11.37 -2.46
CA ALA A 153 -6.59 -11.86 -3.18
C ALA A 153 -6.64 -13.40 -3.27
N ALA A 154 -5.48 -14.06 -3.34
CA ALA A 154 -5.40 -15.51 -3.25
C ALA A 154 -5.75 -16.03 -1.83
N MET A 155 -5.36 -15.29 -0.79
CA MET A 155 -5.60 -15.66 0.61
C MET A 155 -7.01 -15.32 1.09
N ASP A 156 -7.55 -14.14 0.73
CA ASP A 156 -8.84 -13.62 1.22
C ASP A 156 -9.92 -13.67 0.14
N THR A 157 -10.80 -14.65 0.23
CA THR A 157 -11.86 -14.90 -0.74
C THR A 157 -12.98 -13.86 -0.73
N ARG A 158 -13.00 -12.93 0.21
CA ARG A 158 -13.93 -11.80 0.27
C ARG A 158 -13.57 -10.69 -0.74
N VAL A 159 -12.31 -10.65 -1.19
CA VAL A 159 -11.89 -9.71 -2.24
C VAL A 159 -12.61 -10.02 -3.55
N LYS A 160 -13.27 -9.00 -4.13
CA LYS A 160 -14.05 -9.13 -5.38
C LYS A 160 -13.34 -8.54 -6.60
N ALA A 161 -12.47 -7.55 -6.40
CA ALA A 161 -11.70 -6.91 -7.47
C ALA A 161 -10.33 -6.45 -6.95
N VAL A 162 -9.32 -6.51 -7.80
CA VAL A 162 -7.94 -6.14 -7.49
C VAL A 162 -7.49 -5.01 -8.38
N VAL A 163 -6.98 -3.92 -7.78
CA VAL A 163 -6.29 -2.85 -8.50
C VAL A 163 -4.86 -2.73 -7.98
N SER A 164 -3.90 -2.76 -8.90
CA SER A 164 -2.48 -2.62 -8.61
C SER A 164 -1.88 -1.46 -9.40
N ALA A 165 -1.46 -0.42 -8.74
CA ALA A 165 -0.85 0.76 -9.36
C ALA A 165 0.67 0.74 -9.20
N THR A 166 1.38 0.88 -10.32
CA THR A 166 2.85 1.01 -10.37
C THR A 166 3.58 0.02 -9.46
N MET A 167 3.17 -1.27 -9.49
CA MET A 167 3.74 -2.29 -8.61
C MET A 167 5.26 -2.40 -8.73
N GLY A 168 5.96 -2.59 -7.61
CA GLY A 168 7.40 -2.70 -7.66
C GLY A 168 8.04 -3.08 -6.33
N VAL A 169 8.92 -4.10 -6.37
CA VAL A 169 9.84 -4.47 -5.31
C VAL A 169 11.25 -4.67 -5.88
N PHE A 170 12.26 -4.10 -5.24
CA PHE A 170 13.61 -4.05 -5.78
C PHE A 170 14.29 -5.41 -5.95
N ASP A 171 13.93 -6.39 -5.14
CA ASP A 171 14.55 -7.72 -5.16
C ASP A 171 13.94 -8.67 -6.20
N THR A 172 12.89 -8.27 -6.92
CA THR A 172 12.21 -9.11 -7.92
C THR A 172 13.16 -9.59 -9.01
N PHE A 173 14.09 -8.74 -9.46
CA PHE A 173 15.03 -9.05 -10.52
C PHE A 173 16.39 -9.53 -10.02
N ALA A 174 16.60 -9.57 -8.70
CA ALA A 174 17.82 -10.10 -8.13
C ALA A 174 17.98 -11.59 -8.41
N ASN A 175 19.12 -12.00 -8.93
CA ASN A 175 19.41 -13.41 -9.13
C ASN A 175 19.73 -14.14 -7.81
N GLY A 176 19.73 -15.48 -7.83
CA GLY A 176 19.94 -16.28 -6.63
C GLY A 176 21.23 -15.97 -5.88
N LYS A 177 22.30 -15.58 -6.57
CA LYS A 177 23.59 -15.21 -5.95
C LYS A 177 23.48 -13.88 -5.21
N GLU A 178 22.88 -12.88 -5.82
CA GLU A 178 22.64 -11.56 -5.21
C GLU A 178 21.73 -11.68 -3.98
N ARG A 179 20.67 -12.49 -4.07
CA ARG A 179 19.78 -12.75 -2.93
C ARG A 179 20.50 -13.45 -1.78
N VAL A 180 21.39 -14.40 -2.05
CA VAL A 180 22.20 -15.04 -1.00
C VAL A 180 23.13 -14.06 -0.34
N GLU A 181 23.79 -13.17 -1.11
CA GLU A 181 24.68 -12.15 -0.56
C GLU A 181 23.93 -11.14 0.30
N GLY A 182 22.76 -10.67 -0.17
CA GLY A 182 21.88 -9.81 0.62
C GLY A 182 21.49 -10.45 1.97
N ARG A 183 21.16 -11.74 1.97
CA ARG A 183 20.88 -12.47 3.22
C ARG A 183 22.09 -12.55 4.14
N ARG A 184 23.31 -12.73 3.62
CA ARG A 184 24.54 -12.72 4.45
C ARG A 184 24.70 -11.38 5.16
N THR A 185 24.66 -10.28 4.41
CA THR A 185 24.74 -8.94 4.97
C THR A 185 23.70 -8.70 6.06
N LEU A 186 22.44 -9.05 5.81
CA LEU A 186 21.37 -8.89 6.80
C LEU A 186 21.56 -9.80 8.04
N ASN A 187 22.09 -11.00 7.87
CA ASN A 187 22.39 -11.89 9.00
C ASN A 187 23.59 -11.39 9.82
N GLU A 188 24.60 -10.78 9.21
CA GLU A 188 25.69 -10.11 9.93
C GLU A 188 25.15 -8.94 10.78
N ILE A 189 24.27 -8.10 10.20
CA ILE A 189 23.56 -7.04 10.94
C ILE A 189 22.78 -7.64 12.12
N ARG A 190 22.04 -8.72 11.89
CA ARG A 190 21.28 -9.40 12.94
C ARG A 190 22.19 -9.92 14.07
N SER A 191 23.37 -10.45 13.74
CA SER A 191 24.36 -10.90 14.74
C SER A 191 24.90 -9.75 15.57
N ARG A 192 25.17 -8.60 14.96
CA ARG A 192 25.61 -7.38 15.66
C ARG A 192 24.54 -6.85 16.60
N LEU A 193 23.29 -6.78 16.16
CA LEU A 193 22.15 -6.42 17.00
C LEU A 193 22.00 -7.38 18.20
N ALA A 194 22.18 -8.68 18.00
CA ALA A 194 22.12 -9.67 19.08
C ALA A 194 23.27 -9.53 20.10
N GLN A 195 24.36 -8.89 19.71
CA GLN A 195 25.48 -8.53 20.60
C GLN A 195 25.29 -7.18 21.30
N GLY A 196 24.16 -6.50 21.06
CA GLY A 196 23.83 -5.22 21.64
C GLY A 196 24.46 -4.01 20.94
N GLU A 197 24.96 -4.21 19.70
CA GLU A 197 25.46 -3.08 18.92
C GLU A 197 24.30 -2.19 18.44
N ASP A 198 24.54 -0.89 18.42
CA ASP A 198 23.66 0.08 17.78
C ASP A 198 23.93 0.08 16.26
N VAL A 199 22.97 -0.42 15.49
CA VAL A 199 23.07 -0.47 14.03
C VAL A 199 22.13 0.58 13.44
N PRO A 200 22.64 1.49 12.60
CA PRO A 200 21.83 2.55 12.01
C PRO A 200 20.65 2.04 11.19
N VAL A 201 19.57 2.81 11.13
CA VAL A 201 18.45 2.57 10.22
C VAL A 201 18.90 2.59 8.76
N GLN A 202 18.18 1.88 7.90
CA GLN A 202 18.43 1.85 6.47
C GLN A 202 17.65 2.96 5.78
N ILE A 203 18.35 3.91 5.16
CA ILE A 203 17.74 4.97 4.36
C ILE A 203 17.60 4.48 2.92
N THR A 204 16.36 4.27 2.48
CA THR A 204 16.03 3.76 1.13
C THR A 204 15.97 4.86 0.09
N VAL A 205 15.72 6.11 0.50
CA VAL A 205 15.77 7.30 -0.38
C VAL A 205 16.83 8.26 0.17
N PRO A 206 18.13 8.02 -0.12
CA PRO A 206 19.22 8.88 0.33
C PRO A 206 19.23 10.22 -0.42
N ASP A 207 20.08 11.13 0.02
CA ASP A 207 20.37 12.34 -0.75
C ASP A 207 20.95 11.96 -2.12
N ILE A 208 20.60 12.72 -3.14
CA ILE A 208 20.96 12.48 -4.54
C ILE A 208 21.95 13.51 -5.06
N ASP A 209 22.67 13.12 -6.14
CA ASP A 209 23.51 13.98 -6.93
C ASP A 209 23.27 13.77 -8.44
N GLU A 210 24.07 14.41 -9.29
CA GLU A 210 23.93 14.31 -10.75
C GLU A 210 24.11 12.88 -11.27
N SER A 211 24.93 12.06 -10.61
CA SER A 211 25.23 10.68 -10.99
C SER A 211 24.19 9.67 -10.51
N SER A 212 23.27 10.09 -9.66
CA SER A 212 22.23 9.20 -9.11
C SER A 212 21.33 8.67 -10.21
N PRO A 213 20.92 7.39 -10.16
CA PRO A 213 20.02 6.80 -11.14
C PRO A 213 18.68 7.54 -11.23
N ASP A 214 18.09 7.59 -12.41
CA ASP A 214 16.84 8.34 -12.65
C ASP A 214 15.68 7.85 -11.76
N PHE A 215 15.56 6.55 -11.53
CA PHE A 215 14.55 6.06 -10.61
C PHE A 215 14.75 6.58 -9.17
N MET A 216 16.00 6.78 -8.73
CA MET A 216 16.27 7.32 -7.40
C MET A 216 15.96 8.82 -7.35
N LYS A 217 16.21 9.56 -8.44
CA LYS A 217 15.80 10.96 -8.57
C LYS A 217 14.29 11.10 -8.51
N ASP A 218 13.54 10.17 -9.15
CA ASP A 218 12.09 10.10 -9.11
C ASP A 218 11.58 9.89 -7.68
N TYR A 219 12.13 8.90 -6.94
CA TYR A 219 11.80 8.67 -5.53
C TYR A 219 12.16 9.84 -4.62
N TYR A 220 13.34 10.44 -4.80
CA TYR A 220 13.76 11.63 -4.06
C TYR A 220 12.80 12.79 -4.30
N GLY A 221 12.44 13.03 -5.57
CA GLY A 221 11.50 14.06 -5.98
C GLY A 221 10.14 13.94 -5.30
N TYR A 222 9.68 12.72 -5.04
CA TYR A 222 8.43 12.53 -4.28
C TYR A 222 8.66 12.57 -2.77
N TYR A 223 9.52 11.72 -2.21
CA TYR A 223 9.60 11.51 -0.76
C TYR A 223 10.39 12.57 0.01
N ARG A 224 11.32 13.28 -0.64
CA ARG A 224 12.27 14.18 0.01
C ARG A 224 12.05 15.66 -0.33
N THR A 225 10.97 15.97 -1.04
CA THR A 225 10.52 17.34 -1.38
C THR A 225 9.09 17.56 -0.92
N ASP A 226 8.61 18.81 -1.02
CA ASP A 226 7.24 19.19 -0.65
C ASP A 226 6.16 18.45 -1.46
N ARG A 227 6.52 17.77 -2.54
CA ARG A 227 5.59 16.98 -3.37
C ARG A 227 4.91 15.88 -2.56
N GLY A 228 5.67 15.14 -1.75
CA GLY A 228 5.12 14.01 -1.01
C GLY A 228 5.82 13.71 0.31
N PHE A 229 6.68 14.63 0.81
CA PHE A 229 7.34 14.45 2.10
C PHE A 229 6.33 14.33 3.23
N HIS A 230 6.52 13.31 4.06
CA HIS A 230 5.76 13.19 5.31
C HIS A 230 6.67 12.72 6.46
N LYS A 231 6.62 13.42 7.59
CA LYS A 231 7.52 13.20 8.74
C LYS A 231 7.47 11.78 9.32
N ARG A 232 6.37 11.03 9.16
CA ARG A 232 6.23 9.64 9.65
C ARG A 232 6.61 8.60 8.60
N SER A 233 6.80 9.00 7.35
CA SER A 233 7.16 8.08 6.27
C SER A 233 8.59 7.60 6.42
N VAL A 234 8.77 6.31 6.32
CA VAL A 234 10.09 5.66 6.32
C VAL A 234 10.95 6.16 5.16
N ASN A 235 10.35 6.31 3.98
CA ASN A 235 11.05 6.79 2.79
C ASN A 235 11.37 8.29 2.83
N SER A 236 10.69 9.08 3.66
CA SER A 236 10.96 10.51 3.81
C SER A 236 12.10 10.81 4.81
N GLY A 237 12.78 9.78 5.32
CA GLY A 237 13.98 9.94 6.14
C GLY A 237 13.96 9.30 7.52
N CYS A 238 12.81 8.73 7.96
CA CYS A 238 12.80 7.97 9.21
C CYS A 238 13.66 6.71 9.14
N GLY A 239 13.79 6.11 7.96
CA GLY A 239 14.58 4.92 7.70
C GLY A 239 13.94 3.64 8.24
N TRP A 240 14.27 2.53 7.61
CA TRP A 240 13.84 1.19 7.98
C TRP A 240 14.69 0.61 9.11
N ASN A 241 14.10 -0.26 9.91
CA ASN A 241 14.86 -1.15 10.77
C ASN A 241 15.92 -1.89 9.95
N PRO A 242 17.17 -1.99 10.44
CA PRO A 242 18.28 -2.51 9.65
C PRO A 242 18.12 -3.96 9.17
N THR A 243 17.17 -4.72 9.73
CA THR A 243 16.88 -6.11 9.30
C THR A 243 15.61 -6.26 8.48
N THR A 244 14.95 -5.17 8.12
CA THR A 244 13.60 -5.19 7.51
C THR A 244 13.50 -6.07 6.27
N PHE A 245 14.51 -6.05 5.40
CA PHE A 245 14.46 -6.78 4.13
C PHE A 245 14.72 -8.29 4.24
N LEU A 246 15.07 -8.81 5.43
CA LEU A 246 15.35 -10.23 5.60
C LEU A 246 14.14 -11.12 5.24
N SER A 247 12.95 -10.70 5.64
CA SER A 247 11.69 -11.40 5.35
C SER A 247 11.31 -11.38 3.87
N HIS A 248 11.69 -10.30 3.15
CA HIS A 248 11.39 -10.17 1.72
C HIS A 248 12.11 -11.21 0.86
N TYR A 249 13.34 -11.61 1.24
CA TYR A 249 14.09 -12.64 0.51
C TYR A 249 13.49 -14.05 0.62
N THR A 250 12.48 -14.25 1.45
CA THR A 250 11.75 -15.51 1.59
C THR A 250 10.30 -15.42 1.16
N ASN A 251 9.86 -14.25 0.66
CA ASN A 251 8.51 -14.01 0.19
C ASN A 251 8.53 -13.78 -1.34
N ASP A 252 7.84 -14.64 -2.06
CA ASP A 252 7.66 -14.54 -3.51
C ASP A 252 6.26 -14.00 -3.81
N ILE A 253 6.18 -12.76 -4.27
CA ILE A 253 4.91 -12.09 -4.59
C ILE A 253 4.17 -12.73 -5.78
N TYR A 254 4.82 -13.58 -6.56
CA TYR A 254 4.22 -14.29 -7.69
C TYR A 254 3.78 -15.72 -7.36
N ALA A 255 4.13 -16.23 -6.16
CA ALA A 255 3.96 -17.65 -5.81
C ALA A 255 2.51 -18.15 -5.92
N TYR A 256 1.53 -17.26 -5.67
CA TYR A 256 0.10 -17.60 -5.66
C TYR A 256 -0.69 -16.83 -6.74
N ALA A 257 -0.02 -16.27 -7.73
CA ALA A 257 -0.69 -15.46 -8.76
C ALA A 257 -1.67 -16.29 -9.63
N ASP A 258 -1.40 -17.57 -9.82
CA ASP A 258 -2.28 -18.50 -10.51
C ASP A 258 -3.47 -18.97 -9.67
N GLU A 259 -3.50 -18.66 -8.38
CA GLU A 259 -4.66 -18.90 -7.50
C GLU A 259 -5.62 -17.69 -7.45
N VAL A 260 -5.22 -16.54 -7.98
CA VAL A 260 -6.07 -15.34 -8.07
C VAL A 260 -7.16 -15.57 -9.13
N THR A 261 -8.41 -15.54 -8.69
CA THR A 261 -9.58 -15.73 -9.55
C THR A 261 -10.39 -14.45 -9.79
N GLN A 262 -10.10 -13.40 -9.06
CA GLN A 262 -10.79 -12.12 -9.14
C GLN A 262 -10.41 -11.36 -10.42
N PRO A 263 -11.27 -10.44 -10.90
CA PRO A 263 -10.89 -9.43 -11.89
C PRO A 263 -9.71 -8.59 -11.40
N CYS A 264 -8.71 -8.37 -12.25
CA CYS A 264 -7.48 -7.65 -11.93
C CYS A 264 -7.21 -6.51 -12.90
N LEU A 265 -6.99 -5.29 -12.37
CA LEU A 265 -6.53 -4.13 -13.13
C LEU A 265 -5.14 -3.72 -12.64
N LEU A 266 -4.18 -3.69 -13.56
CA LEU A 266 -2.85 -3.18 -13.30
C LEU A 266 -2.67 -1.85 -14.05
N LEU A 267 -2.03 -0.88 -13.39
CA LEU A 267 -1.69 0.43 -13.97
C LEU A 267 -0.18 0.61 -13.85
N HIS A 268 0.51 0.95 -14.93
CA HIS A 268 1.96 1.16 -14.86
C HIS A 268 2.44 2.18 -15.87
N GLY A 269 3.33 3.08 -15.44
CA GLY A 269 4.03 3.99 -16.34
C GLY A 269 5.09 3.27 -17.17
N ASP A 270 5.18 3.55 -18.46
CA ASP A 270 6.15 2.91 -19.35
C ASP A 270 7.60 3.37 -19.11
N GLN A 271 7.79 4.51 -18.42
CA GLN A 271 9.09 5.01 -17.97
C GLN A 271 9.48 4.51 -16.58
N ALA A 272 8.62 3.75 -15.92
CA ALA A 272 8.90 3.23 -14.58
C ALA A 272 9.91 2.07 -14.64
N TRP A 273 10.94 2.12 -13.78
CA TRP A 273 11.95 1.05 -13.65
C TRP A 273 11.32 -0.34 -13.38
N SER A 274 10.13 -0.35 -12.78
CA SER A 274 9.42 -1.55 -12.34
C SER A 274 8.39 -2.07 -13.36
N TYR A 275 8.25 -1.44 -14.53
CA TYR A 275 7.20 -1.79 -15.52
C TYR A 275 7.13 -3.30 -15.84
N GLN A 276 8.29 -3.94 -15.99
CA GLN A 276 8.38 -5.37 -16.31
C GLN A 276 7.79 -6.26 -15.20
N GLN A 277 7.66 -5.78 -13.97
CA GLN A 277 7.02 -6.54 -12.90
C GLN A 277 5.52 -6.70 -13.14
N SER A 278 4.84 -5.67 -13.65
CA SER A 278 3.44 -5.79 -14.06
C SER A 278 3.26 -6.71 -15.26
N VAL A 279 4.17 -6.68 -16.23
CA VAL A 279 4.12 -7.60 -17.38
C VAL A 279 4.26 -9.05 -16.90
N LEU A 280 5.19 -9.34 -16.00
CA LEU A 280 5.36 -10.67 -15.40
C LEU A 280 4.12 -11.10 -14.60
N MET A 281 3.50 -10.17 -13.85
CA MET A 281 2.29 -10.49 -13.09
C MET A 281 1.13 -10.82 -14.05
N MET A 282 0.97 -10.07 -15.13
CA MET A 282 -0.04 -10.38 -16.15
C MET A 282 0.11 -11.80 -16.71
N ASP A 283 1.35 -12.26 -16.92
CA ASP A 283 1.61 -13.62 -17.40
C ASP A 283 1.25 -14.68 -16.34
N ARG A 284 1.42 -14.36 -15.06
CA ARG A 284 1.18 -15.29 -13.94
C ARG A 284 -0.29 -15.38 -13.51
N LEU A 285 -1.09 -14.37 -13.78
CA LEU A 285 -2.53 -14.33 -13.45
C LEU A 285 -3.33 -15.21 -14.46
N THR A 286 -3.10 -16.51 -14.44
CA THR A 286 -3.65 -17.45 -15.43
C THR A 286 -5.13 -17.79 -15.20
N ASN A 287 -5.61 -17.66 -13.95
CA ASN A 287 -6.98 -17.99 -13.56
C ASN A 287 -7.84 -16.77 -13.19
N ALA A 288 -7.31 -15.55 -13.32
CA ALA A 288 -8.08 -14.33 -13.08
C ALA A 288 -9.31 -14.26 -14.02
N ALA A 289 -10.48 -13.93 -13.48
CA ALA A 289 -11.73 -13.83 -14.25
C ALA A 289 -11.62 -12.84 -15.41
N SER A 290 -10.88 -11.76 -15.20
CA SER A 290 -10.40 -10.84 -16.23
C SER A 290 -9.10 -10.19 -15.75
N LYS A 291 -8.26 -9.76 -16.67
CA LYS A 291 -7.04 -9.02 -16.34
C LYS A 291 -6.71 -8.00 -17.41
N GLU A 292 -6.34 -6.81 -16.98
CA GLU A 292 -5.96 -5.71 -17.86
C GLU A 292 -4.71 -5.02 -17.33
N LEU A 293 -3.79 -4.64 -18.23
CA LEU A 293 -2.66 -3.76 -17.91
C LEU A 293 -2.83 -2.46 -18.69
N ILE A 294 -3.10 -1.38 -17.99
CA ILE A 294 -3.07 -0.03 -18.56
C ILE A 294 -1.65 0.49 -18.49
N THR A 295 -1.02 0.62 -19.65
CA THR A 295 0.27 1.28 -19.80
C THR A 295 0.05 2.79 -19.92
N VAL A 296 0.59 3.55 -18.97
CA VAL A 296 0.49 5.02 -18.95
C VAL A 296 1.72 5.59 -19.64
N GLU A 297 1.55 6.11 -20.86
CA GLU A 297 2.65 6.63 -21.68
C GLU A 297 3.32 7.83 -21.04
N GLY A 298 4.65 7.81 -20.98
CA GLY A 298 5.51 8.87 -20.46
C GLY A 298 5.56 8.98 -18.94
N ALA A 299 4.77 8.19 -18.20
CA ALA A 299 4.74 8.24 -16.74
C ALA A 299 5.91 7.45 -16.12
N THR A 300 6.52 8.04 -15.11
CA THR A 300 7.50 7.39 -14.22
C THR A 300 6.79 6.55 -13.15
N HIS A 301 7.58 5.96 -12.26
CA HIS A 301 7.01 5.20 -11.13
C HIS A 301 6.23 6.10 -10.16
N CYS A 302 6.80 7.24 -9.78
CA CYS A 302 6.20 8.16 -8.81
C CYS A 302 5.15 9.10 -9.42
N ASP A 303 5.04 9.20 -10.74
CA ASP A 303 3.92 9.92 -11.37
C ASP A 303 2.57 9.22 -11.11
N LEU A 304 2.58 7.91 -10.86
CA LEU A 304 1.39 7.20 -10.42
C LEU A 304 1.18 7.23 -8.89
N TYR A 305 1.89 8.08 -8.15
CA TYR A 305 1.64 8.31 -6.73
C TYR A 305 0.65 9.46 -6.48
N ASP A 306 0.75 10.53 -7.25
CA ASP A 306 -0.02 11.76 -7.09
C ASP A 306 -0.54 12.36 -8.42
N GLY A 307 -0.21 11.71 -9.54
CA GLY A 307 -0.56 12.14 -10.89
C GLY A 307 0.55 12.91 -11.60
N GLY A 308 1.61 13.33 -10.89
CA GLY A 308 2.67 14.16 -11.47
C GLY A 308 2.12 15.44 -12.11
N ASP A 309 2.93 16.05 -12.97
CA ASP A 309 2.56 17.31 -13.65
C ASP A 309 1.45 17.16 -14.71
N ASN A 310 1.20 15.93 -15.18
CA ASN A 310 0.28 15.65 -16.29
C ASN A 310 -0.98 14.87 -15.88
N ASN A 311 -1.27 14.72 -14.59
CA ASN A 311 -2.39 13.92 -14.09
C ASN A 311 -2.41 12.49 -14.66
N TYR A 312 -1.28 11.81 -14.59
CA TYR A 312 -1.06 10.49 -15.20
C TYR A 312 -1.97 9.38 -14.65
N ILE A 313 -2.55 9.52 -13.45
CA ILE A 313 -3.39 8.46 -12.87
C ILE A 313 -4.74 8.39 -13.59
N PRO A 314 -5.07 7.29 -14.29
CA PRO A 314 -6.31 7.18 -15.05
C PRO A 314 -7.49 6.80 -14.14
N PHE A 315 -7.86 7.68 -13.20
CA PHE A 315 -8.93 7.42 -12.23
C PHE A 315 -10.27 7.04 -12.87
N ASP A 316 -10.59 7.56 -14.07
CA ASP A 316 -11.83 7.21 -14.76
C ASP A 316 -11.83 5.73 -15.17
N LYS A 317 -10.67 5.18 -15.56
CA LYS A 317 -10.51 3.76 -15.87
C LYS A 317 -10.56 2.87 -14.63
N ILE A 318 -9.97 3.33 -13.52
CA ILE A 318 -10.07 2.64 -12.24
C ILE A 318 -11.54 2.58 -11.80
N GLU A 319 -12.24 3.71 -11.87
CA GLU A 319 -13.66 3.80 -11.52
C GLU A 319 -14.53 2.89 -12.39
N GLU A 320 -14.34 2.92 -13.72
CA GLU A 320 -15.04 2.06 -14.67
C GLU A 320 -14.84 0.58 -14.33
N PHE A 321 -13.59 0.17 -14.12
CA PHE A 321 -13.26 -1.21 -13.74
C PHE A 321 -13.94 -1.62 -12.42
N LEU A 322 -13.81 -0.78 -11.38
CA LEU A 322 -14.40 -1.07 -10.07
C LEU A 322 -15.93 -1.14 -10.12
N LYS A 323 -16.60 -0.22 -10.81
CA LYS A 323 -18.07 -0.25 -10.98
C LYS A 323 -18.60 -1.45 -11.74
N ASN A 324 -17.78 -2.02 -12.61
CA ASN A 324 -18.15 -3.21 -13.37
C ASN A 324 -17.92 -4.52 -12.59
N ASN A 325 -17.14 -4.49 -11.50
CA ASN A 325 -16.70 -5.69 -10.82
C ASN A 325 -17.03 -5.70 -9.30
N LEU A 326 -17.53 -4.59 -8.76
CA LEU A 326 -18.09 -4.43 -7.42
C LEU A 326 -19.56 -3.97 -7.49
#